data_14b956fb55cfdee1dcdf8ab0de152b5f
#
_entry.id   14b956fb55cfdee1dcdf8ab0de152b5f
#
_cell.length_a   1.000
_cell.length_b   1.000
_cell.length_c   1.000
_cell.angle_alpha   90.00
_cell.angle_beta   90.00
_cell.angle_gamma   90.00
#
_symmetry.space_group_name_H-M   'P 1'
#
loop_
_entity.id
_entity.type
_entity.pdbx_description
1 polymer ?
#
loop_
_entity_poly.entity_id
_entity_poly.type
_entity_poly.pdbx_seq_one_letter_code
_entity_poly.pdbx_strand_id
1 'polypeptide(L)'
;MVSKRKFFSIATMMFVLFFLFQFSMVLRDSRNTYDVNSSLAEKKADGENQWTPSDSNSTTVIGADSSVVFVGNEDGDMGTAVSRWCTYAKRKLISCKSVRTYKSDDKNLPEMMILESEKYADGDNLTTLETLEKKGVIIVFGCLENAKNIQNNKALMKFLGIQKVVAEETHLAGVKLFEGLLLGGEVTYNTSKDKEEKKRQDLELNVPWYQVGSGTKTYMVGLLDEKTGKNVENEDLPTIIWRNGIDYGSVFAVVGDYMKDSTALGLLDGKRAEALQYTIYPIVNAQNLSMVNFPVFADENNTEMLKLYSQSVTGIARDIMWPALISVVEKSDMKMTCFIQPQADYTDDIEPKSGNLEFYLKQMKEQSAEAGISLEYQKLDKAEDKVTKDTEFFENEKINYRFGAAFAKEKDLKGILKDTDSGLLGDVGTLVCDYTENQPVVSYYSDSVTLQTVTSDGMNYAYSDDIRMRSIQTALGYTNVMLDMYDIFWPQEKTDRWEVMQKRFSSNLLTYWKNFRDFDSTTLSESNARIRTFLNLAYSQSREDNTITLQTSEAGSWFILRTHGEEIDEIDGGSQTEIEADAYLICAEDTTVKIRLKEQELYYDTRKN
;
A
#
# COMPACT_ATOMS: atom_id res chain seq x y z
N MET A 1 4.43 75.18 16.13
CA MET A 1 4.64 74.43 17.39
C MET A 1 3.61 73.36 17.48
N VAL A 2 4.06 72.07 17.51
CA VAL A 2 3.15 70.95 17.75
C VAL A 2 2.75 70.98 19.22
N SER A 3 1.47 70.96 19.54
CA SER A 3 1.00 70.92 20.93
C SER A 3 1.54 69.73 21.65
N LYS A 4 1.95 69.87 22.96
CA LYS A 4 2.46 68.81 23.78
C LYS A 4 1.55 67.56 23.74
N ARG A 5 0.25 67.71 23.65
CA ARG A 5 -0.75 66.64 23.53
C ARG A 5 -0.62 65.85 22.23
N LYS A 6 -0.42 66.57 21.08
CA LYS A 6 -0.20 65.90 19.78
C LYS A 6 1.14 65.18 19.73
N PHE A 7 2.18 65.72 20.35
CA PHE A 7 3.49 65.06 20.46
C PHE A 7 3.41 63.77 21.26
N PHE A 8 2.77 63.80 22.44
CA PHE A 8 2.58 62.59 23.24
C PHE A 8 1.74 61.53 22.50
N SER A 9 0.68 61.94 21.79
CA SER A 9 -0.15 61.01 21.02
C SER A 9 0.64 60.33 19.90
N ILE A 10 1.47 61.08 19.17
CA ILE A 10 2.34 60.54 18.10
C ILE A 10 3.43 59.66 18.67
N ALA A 11 4.06 60.06 19.79
CA ALA A 11 5.09 59.24 20.45
C ALA A 11 4.51 57.91 20.97
N THR A 12 3.31 57.91 21.57
CA THR A 12 2.62 56.72 22.02
C THR A 12 2.26 55.80 20.84
N MET A 13 1.77 56.39 19.75
CA MET A 13 1.45 55.60 18.54
C MET A 13 2.68 54.97 17.89
N MET A 14 3.81 55.70 17.83
CA MET A 14 5.09 55.14 17.38
C MET A 14 5.60 54.06 18.30
N PHE A 15 5.43 54.19 19.60
CA PHE A 15 5.82 53.19 20.59
C PHE A 15 4.98 51.90 20.44
N VAL A 16 3.67 52.02 20.24
CA VAL A 16 2.76 50.92 19.98
C VAL A 16 3.10 50.23 18.65
N LEU A 17 3.36 50.99 17.59
CA LEU A 17 3.78 50.44 16.30
C LEU A 17 5.14 49.72 16.39
N PHE A 18 6.09 50.26 17.15
CA PHE A 18 7.37 49.63 17.40
C PHE A 18 7.21 48.30 18.20
N PHE A 19 6.36 48.32 19.22
CA PHE A 19 6.02 47.10 19.97
C PHE A 19 5.32 46.04 19.10
N LEU A 20 4.37 46.45 18.28
CA LEU A 20 3.70 45.55 17.32
C LEU A 20 4.67 44.98 16.28
N PHE A 21 5.64 45.78 15.85
CA PHE A 21 6.70 45.35 14.94
C PHE A 21 7.65 44.35 15.62
N GLN A 22 8.09 44.65 16.84
CA GLN A 22 8.91 43.73 17.64
C GLN A 22 8.14 42.43 17.97
N PHE A 23 6.86 42.52 18.32
CA PHE A 23 6.01 41.37 18.56
C PHE A 23 5.81 40.52 17.29
N SER A 24 5.67 41.19 16.14
CA SER A 24 5.61 40.54 14.82
C SER A 24 6.93 39.83 14.47
N MET A 25 8.09 40.43 14.81
CA MET A 25 9.41 39.79 14.62
C MET A 25 9.60 38.59 15.56
N VAL A 26 9.23 38.71 16.84
CA VAL A 26 9.29 37.61 17.81
C VAL A 26 8.33 36.47 17.44
N LEU A 27 7.13 36.78 16.98
CA LEU A 27 6.20 35.78 16.45
C LEU A 27 6.71 35.15 15.16
N ARG A 28 7.42 35.92 14.33
CA ARG A 28 8.06 35.39 13.12
C ARG A 28 9.23 34.48 13.49
N ASP A 29 10.08 34.81 14.44
CA ASP A 29 11.18 33.97 14.92
C ASP A 29 10.69 32.74 15.69
N SER A 30 9.63 32.85 16.50
CA SER A 30 9.02 31.71 17.16
C SER A 30 8.23 30.81 16.20
N ARG A 31 7.82 31.33 15.03
CA ARG A 31 7.25 30.53 13.94
C ARG A 31 8.31 29.86 13.07
N ASN A 32 9.55 30.29 13.13
CA ASN A 32 10.66 29.72 12.37
C ASN A 32 11.30 28.48 13.05
N THR A 33 10.93 28.16 14.26
CA THR A 33 11.14 26.81 14.83
C THR A 33 10.05 25.91 14.29
N TYR A 34 10.27 25.37 13.08
CA TYR A 34 9.40 24.37 12.47
C TYR A 34 9.63 23.03 13.17
N ASP A 35 8.98 22.84 14.29
CA ASP A 35 8.86 21.52 14.89
C ASP A 35 7.67 20.82 14.24
N VAL A 36 7.88 20.18 13.11
CA VAL A 36 6.88 19.33 12.42
C VAL A 36 6.82 17.96 13.08
N ASN A 37 7.78 17.63 13.94
CA ASN A 37 7.98 16.32 14.54
C ASN A 37 7.43 16.17 15.95
N SER A 38 6.42 16.96 16.33
CA SER A 38 5.72 16.76 17.63
C SER A 38 5.02 15.39 17.73
N SER A 39 5.02 14.60 16.66
CA SER A 39 4.44 13.25 16.61
C SER A 39 5.45 12.14 16.24
N LEU A 40 6.76 12.37 16.39
CA LEU A 40 7.70 11.26 16.32
C LEU A 40 7.36 10.28 17.46
N ALA A 41 6.77 9.15 17.10
CA ALA A 41 6.61 8.05 18.05
C ALA A 41 7.96 7.75 18.69
N GLU A 42 8.01 7.69 20.03
CA GLU A 42 9.22 7.28 20.74
C GLU A 42 9.77 6.02 20.07
N LYS A 43 11.06 6.07 19.71
CA LYS A 43 11.77 4.90 19.17
C LYS A 43 11.70 3.81 20.24
N LYS A 44 10.79 2.85 20.08
CA LYS A 44 10.72 1.67 20.94
C LYS A 44 11.57 0.59 20.30
N ALA A 45 12.54 0.08 21.04
CA ALA A 45 13.25 -1.14 20.67
C ALA A 45 12.28 -2.32 20.63
N ASP A 46 12.47 -3.23 19.66
CA ASP A 46 11.73 -4.49 19.58
C ASP A 46 11.88 -5.28 20.89
N GLY A 47 10.83 -5.28 21.70
CA GLY A 47 10.66 -6.24 22.78
C GLY A 47 9.80 -7.39 22.26
N GLU A 48 10.20 -8.63 22.49
CA GLU A 48 9.32 -9.78 22.30
C GLU A 48 8.03 -9.53 23.08
N ASN A 49 6.96 -9.17 22.39
CA ASN A 49 5.66 -8.93 23.00
C ASN A 49 5.05 -10.28 23.41
N GLN A 50 5.25 -10.67 24.66
CA GLN A 50 4.52 -11.79 25.29
C GLN A 50 3.12 -11.32 25.73
N TRP A 51 2.34 -10.80 24.79
CA TRP A 51 0.96 -10.44 25.07
C TRP A 51 0.08 -11.69 25.15
N THR A 52 -0.75 -11.78 26.17
CA THR A 52 -1.77 -12.83 26.32
C THR A 52 -3.14 -12.18 26.48
N PRO A 53 -4.21 -12.74 25.83
CA PRO A 53 -5.57 -12.24 26.00
C PRO A 53 -6.01 -12.27 27.47
N SER A 54 -6.81 -11.28 27.87
CA SER A 54 -7.30 -11.16 29.26
C SER A 54 -8.33 -12.23 29.64
N ASP A 55 -9.01 -12.86 28.66
CA ASP A 55 -10.00 -13.92 28.89
C ASP A 55 -9.45 -15.29 28.41
N SER A 56 -9.04 -16.10 29.38
CA SER A 56 -8.53 -17.46 29.14
C SER A 56 -9.61 -18.48 28.74
N ASN A 57 -10.88 -18.09 28.68
CA ASN A 57 -12.00 -18.99 28.37
C ASN A 57 -12.43 -18.99 26.90
N SER A 58 -11.86 -18.13 26.03
CA SER A 58 -12.18 -18.17 24.62
C SER A 58 -11.44 -19.31 23.91
N THR A 59 -12.17 -20.23 23.32
CA THR A 59 -11.66 -21.43 22.65
C THR A 59 -11.01 -21.15 21.29
N THR A 60 -10.89 -19.89 20.87
CA THR A 60 -10.36 -19.54 19.56
C THR A 60 -9.42 -18.33 19.67
N VAL A 61 -8.19 -18.57 20.10
CA VAL A 61 -7.12 -17.58 19.97
C VAL A 61 -6.63 -17.62 18.52
N ILE A 62 -7.03 -16.63 17.72
CA ILE A 62 -6.49 -16.41 16.38
C ILE A 62 -5.35 -15.41 16.54
N GLY A 63 -4.16 -15.84 16.27
CA GLY A 63 -2.92 -15.11 16.43
C GLY A 63 -1.79 -16.11 16.45
N ALA A 64 -1.36 -16.54 17.61
CA ALA A 64 -0.22 -17.46 17.73
C ALA A 64 -0.51 -18.90 17.28
N ASP A 65 -1.77 -19.37 17.27
CA ASP A 65 -2.12 -20.78 17.05
C ASP A 65 -2.67 -21.09 15.65
N SER A 66 -3.09 -20.08 14.86
CA SER A 66 -3.49 -20.30 13.46
C SER A 66 -2.27 -20.53 12.58
N SER A 67 -2.16 -21.71 11.99
CA SER A 67 -1.08 -22.05 11.07
C SER A 67 -1.53 -22.04 9.62
N VAL A 68 -0.60 -21.65 8.74
CA VAL A 68 -0.71 -21.74 7.30
C VAL A 68 0.40 -22.66 6.80
N VAL A 69 0.07 -23.58 5.90
CA VAL A 69 1.05 -24.48 5.30
C VAL A 69 1.35 -24.01 3.89
N PHE A 70 2.61 -23.82 3.57
CA PHE A 70 3.07 -23.59 2.21
C PHE A 70 3.79 -24.84 1.69
N VAL A 71 3.40 -25.29 0.50
CA VAL A 71 4.01 -26.46 -0.17
C VAL A 71 4.65 -26.00 -1.47
N GLY A 72 5.96 -25.88 -1.48
CA GLY A 72 6.72 -25.36 -2.61
C GLY A 72 8.15 -25.02 -2.24
N ASN A 73 8.74 -24.12 -3.03
CA ASN A 73 10.04 -23.53 -2.76
C ASN A 73 9.87 -22.30 -1.83
N GLU A 74 10.26 -22.42 -0.56
CA GLU A 74 10.12 -21.34 0.42
C GLU A 74 10.98 -20.09 0.11
N ASP A 75 12.12 -20.29 -0.57
CA ASP A 75 13.02 -19.21 -0.99
C ASP A 75 12.64 -18.63 -2.37
N GLY A 76 11.58 -19.15 -3.01
CA GLY A 76 11.05 -18.63 -4.26
C GLY A 76 10.14 -17.41 -4.05
N ASP A 77 9.78 -16.74 -5.14
CA ASP A 77 8.98 -15.50 -5.10
C ASP A 77 7.64 -15.72 -4.38
N MET A 78 6.92 -16.81 -4.71
CA MET A 78 5.66 -17.14 -4.04
C MET A 78 5.86 -17.51 -2.56
N GLY A 79 6.91 -18.27 -2.22
CA GLY A 79 7.24 -18.60 -0.83
C GLY A 79 7.51 -17.35 -0.01
N THR A 80 8.27 -16.42 -0.56
CA THR A 80 8.55 -15.11 0.03
C THR A 80 7.27 -14.28 0.22
N ALA A 81 6.40 -14.21 -0.79
CA ALA A 81 5.13 -13.49 -0.71
C ALA A 81 4.20 -14.06 0.36
N VAL A 82 4.07 -15.40 0.43
CA VAL A 82 3.28 -16.09 1.46
C VAL A 82 3.86 -15.87 2.86
N SER A 83 5.19 -15.89 3.01
CA SER A 83 5.85 -15.61 4.29
C SER A 83 5.55 -14.19 4.80
N ARG A 84 5.61 -13.20 3.90
CA ARG A 84 5.26 -11.81 4.23
C ARG A 84 3.80 -11.67 4.63
N TRP A 85 2.90 -12.29 3.87
CA TRP A 85 1.49 -12.30 4.22
C TRP A 85 1.24 -12.91 5.60
N CYS A 86 1.86 -14.06 5.90
CA CYS A 86 1.75 -14.68 7.23
C CYS A 86 2.23 -13.74 8.35
N THR A 87 3.33 -13.02 8.12
CA THR A 87 3.84 -12.01 9.08
C THR A 87 2.82 -10.90 9.31
N TYR A 88 2.23 -10.34 8.26
CA TYR A 88 1.23 -9.27 8.37
C TYR A 88 -0.09 -9.76 8.98
N ALA A 89 -0.56 -10.91 8.56
CA ALA A 89 -1.79 -11.52 9.09
C ALA A 89 -1.60 -12.15 10.48
N LYS A 90 -0.38 -12.09 11.06
CA LYS A 90 -0.03 -12.68 12.37
C LYS A 90 -0.31 -14.19 12.42
N ARG A 91 0.11 -14.91 11.36
CA ARG A 91 -0.07 -16.36 11.22
C ARG A 91 1.26 -17.10 11.29
N LYS A 92 1.23 -18.30 11.84
CA LYS A 92 2.41 -19.18 11.85
C LYS A 92 2.56 -19.86 10.49
N LEU A 93 3.68 -19.65 9.80
CA LEU A 93 3.99 -20.35 8.56
C LEU A 93 4.67 -21.70 8.85
N ILE A 94 4.25 -22.73 8.12
CA ILE A 94 4.87 -24.06 8.06
C ILE A 94 5.21 -24.35 6.61
N SER A 95 6.49 -24.35 6.26
CA SER A 95 6.95 -24.65 4.91
C SER A 95 7.23 -26.15 4.73
N CYS A 96 6.74 -26.72 3.64
CA CYS A 96 6.89 -28.14 3.28
C CYS A 96 7.30 -28.29 1.82
N LYS A 97 8.19 -29.26 1.53
CA LYS A 97 8.56 -29.60 0.14
C LYS A 97 7.55 -30.50 -0.58
N SER A 98 6.61 -31.09 0.14
CA SER A 98 5.57 -31.96 -0.39
C SER A 98 4.43 -32.04 0.61
N VAL A 99 3.19 -32.23 0.12
CA VAL A 99 2.00 -32.47 0.95
C VAL A 99 2.20 -33.65 1.90
N ARG A 100 2.89 -34.72 1.46
CA ARG A 100 3.19 -35.93 2.28
C ARG A 100 4.10 -35.63 3.47
N THR A 101 4.91 -34.60 3.42
CA THR A 101 5.80 -34.25 4.54
C THR A 101 5.07 -33.50 5.64
N TYR A 102 3.91 -32.94 5.34
CA TYR A 102 3.03 -32.36 6.32
C TYR A 102 2.29 -33.45 7.10
N LYS A 103 2.53 -33.51 8.39
CA LYS A 103 1.82 -34.40 9.30
C LYS A 103 0.68 -33.64 9.95
N SER A 104 -0.53 -33.87 9.45
CA SER A 104 -1.72 -33.30 10.07
C SER A 104 -1.92 -33.89 11.48
N ASP A 105 -2.08 -33.01 12.46
CA ASP A 105 -2.68 -33.36 13.74
C ASP A 105 -4.16 -32.96 13.67
N ASP A 106 -5.05 -33.96 13.86
CA ASP A 106 -6.51 -33.71 13.81
C ASP A 106 -7.00 -32.67 14.84
N LYS A 107 -6.18 -32.36 15.82
CA LYS A 107 -6.47 -31.34 16.84
C LYS A 107 -5.99 -29.94 16.44
N ASN A 108 -5.02 -29.84 15.51
CA ASN A 108 -4.38 -28.59 15.10
C ASN A 108 -4.28 -28.54 13.57
N LEU A 109 -5.43 -28.48 12.89
CA LEU A 109 -5.46 -28.32 11.44
C LEU A 109 -5.02 -26.89 11.05
N PRO A 110 -4.32 -26.73 9.91
CA PRO A 110 -4.00 -25.42 9.40
C PRO A 110 -5.29 -24.75 8.90
N GLU A 111 -5.35 -23.44 9.00
CA GLU A 111 -6.45 -22.65 8.41
C GLU A 111 -6.43 -22.76 6.88
N MET A 112 -5.23 -22.73 6.31
CA MET A 112 -5.02 -22.72 4.85
C MET A 112 -3.79 -23.56 4.47
N MET A 113 -3.86 -24.25 3.34
CA MET A 113 -2.72 -24.89 2.68
C MET A 113 -2.56 -24.30 1.28
N ILE A 114 -1.42 -23.70 1.01
CA ILE A 114 -1.07 -23.05 -0.25
C ILE A 114 -0.06 -23.92 -0.98
N LEU A 115 -0.38 -24.33 -2.20
CA LEU A 115 0.51 -25.06 -3.10
C LEU A 115 1.06 -24.11 -4.14
N GLU A 116 2.37 -24.12 -4.35
CA GLU A 116 3.03 -23.30 -5.37
C GLU A 116 2.44 -23.54 -6.77
N SER A 117 2.21 -24.82 -7.12
CA SER A 117 1.53 -25.19 -8.37
C SER A 117 0.83 -26.55 -8.27
N GLU A 118 0.10 -26.92 -9.34
CA GLU A 118 -0.62 -28.19 -9.45
C GLU A 118 0.28 -29.43 -9.36
N LYS A 119 1.58 -29.30 -9.64
CA LYS A 119 2.55 -30.41 -9.57
C LYS A 119 2.66 -31.03 -8.17
N TYR A 120 2.31 -30.27 -7.13
CA TYR A 120 2.31 -30.77 -5.75
C TYR A 120 1.07 -31.58 -5.39
N ALA A 121 0.07 -31.67 -6.28
CA ALA A 121 -1.18 -32.42 -6.07
C ALA A 121 -1.21 -33.78 -6.77
N ASP A 122 -0.07 -34.31 -7.19
CA ASP A 122 -0.02 -35.59 -7.92
C ASP A 122 -0.19 -36.82 -6.99
N GLY A 123 -0.91 -37.83 -7.50
CA GLY A 123 -1.07 -39.13 -6.85
C GLY A 123 -1.74 -39.03 -5.47
N ASP A 124 -1.13 -39.68 -4.46
CA ASP A 124 -1.66 -39.72 -3.08
C ASP A 124 -1.71 -38.31 -2.40
N ASN A 125 -0.98 -37.32 -2.93
CA ASN A 125 -1.08 -35.96 -2.43
C ASN A 125 -2.48 -35.41 -2.61
N LEU A 126 -3.13 -35.68 -3.76
CA LEU A 126 -4.49 -35.22 -4.02
C LEU A 126 -5.49 -35.78 -3.00
N THR A 127 -5.38 -37.07 -2.67
CA THR A 127 -6.22 -37.72 -1.65
C THR A 127 -6.04 -37.07 -0.26
N THR A 128 -4.81 -36.68 0.06
CA THR A 128 -4.53 -35.93 1.30
C THR A 128 -5.17 -34.56 1.28
N LEU A 129 -5.09 -33.82 0.16
CA LEU A 129 -5.72 -32.52 -0.02
C LEU A 129 -7.24 -32.60 0.08
N GLU A 130 -7.88 -33.59 -0.57
CA GLU A 130 -9.32 -33.88 -0.45
C GLU A 130 -9.74 -34.16 1.01
N THR A 131 -8.86 -34.83 1.76
CA THR A 131 -9.13 -35.14 3.18
C THR A 131 -9.04 -33.88 4.05
N LEU A 132 -8.06 -32.99 3.80
CA LEU A 132 -7.90 -31.73 4.52
C LEU A 132 -9.03 -30.76 4.17
N GLU A 133 -9.40 -30.66 2.91
CA GLU A 133 -10.51 -29.82 2.44
C GLU A 133 -11.82 -30.21 3.14
N LYS A 134 -12.16 -31.52 3.21
CA LYS A 134 -13.36 -32.04 3.94
C LYS A 134 -13.36 -31.71 5.43
N LYS A 135 -12.20 -31.44 6.02
CA LYS A 135 -12.06 -30.96 7.40
C LYS A 135 -12.11 -29.45 7.54
N GLY A 136 -12.39 -28.72 6.45
CA GLY A 136 -12.53 -27.27 6.44
C GLY A 136 -11.25 -26.49 6.18
N VAL A 137 -10.13 -27.16 5.81
CA VAL A 137 -8.89 -26.47 5.43
C VAL A 137 -9.08 -25.82 4.05
N ILE A 138 -8.75 -24.56 3.93
CA ILE A 138 -8.78 -23.82 2.66
C ILE A 138 -7.59 -24.27 1.82
N ILE A 139 -7.83 -24.77 0.60
CA ILE A 139 -6.78 -25.18 -0.32
C ILE A 139 -6.59 -24.12 -1.40
N VAL A 140 -5.36 -23.67 -1.62
CA VAL A 140 -5.03 -22.66 -2.63
C VAL A 140 -3.96 -23.19 -3.58
N PHE A 141 -4.24 -23.23 -4.87
CA PHE A 141 -3.25 -23.42 -5.92
C PHE A 141 -2.79 -22.04 -6.39
N GLY A 142 -1.55 -21.66 -6.04
CA GLY A 142 -1.01 -20.33 -6.28
C GLY A 142 -0.73 -20.02 -7.75
N CYS A 143 -0.37 -21.04 -8.54
CA CYS A 143 -0.25 -20.95 -9.99
C CYS A 143 -0.58 -22.30 -10.65
N LEU A 144 -1.40 -22.28 -11.70
CA LEU A 144 -1.62 -23.46 -12.55
C LEU A 144 -0.70 -23.35 -13.78
N GLU A 145 0.42 -24.07 -13.75
CA GLU A 145 1.50 -23.95 -14.75
C GLU A 145 1.27 -24.79 -16.00
N ASN A 146 0.69 -26.00 -15.87
CA ASN A 146 0.64 -26.97 -16.96
C ASN A 146 -0.77 -27.49 -17.24
N ALA A 147 -1.45 -26.85 -18.20
CA ALA A 147 -2.82 -27.19 -18.60
C ALA A 147 -2.94 -28.63 -19.12
N LYS A 148 -1.91 -29.16 -19.78
CA LYS A 148 -1.91 -30.55 -20.30
C LYS A 148 -1.86 -31.58 -19.18
N ASN A 149 -1.06 -31.33 -18.15
CA ASN A 149 -1.02 -32.19 -16.98
C ASN A 149 -2.37 -32.21 -16.26
N ILE A 150 -3.00 -31.04 -16.10
CA ILE A 150 -4.34 -30.91 -15.52
C ILE A 150 -5.36 -31.67 -16.37
N GLN A 151 -5.36 -31.50 -17.70
CA GLN A 151 -6.28 -32.18 -18.62
C GLN A 151 -6.21 -33.71 -18.52
N ASN A 152 -5.01 -34.23 -18.28
CA ASN A 152 -4.76 -35.68 -18.15
C ASN A 152 -5.13 -36.24 -16.77
N ASN A 153 -5.35 -35.38 -15.76
CA ASN A 153 -5.71 -35.78 -14.40
C ASN A 153 -7.16 -35.40 -14.07
N LYS A 154 -8.09 -36.33 -14.36
CA LYS A 154 -9.54 -36.11 -14.15
C LYS A 154 -9.92 -35.89 -12.68
N ALA A 155 -9.19 -36.49 -11.74
CA ALA A 155 -9.44 -36.27 -10.31
C ALA A 155 -9.05 -34.84 -9.92
N LEU A 156 -7.90 -34.38 -10.38
CA LEU A 156 -7.46 -32.98 -10.15
C LEU A 156 -8.39 -31.96 -10.82
N MET A 157 -8.82 -32.22 -12.07
CA MET A 157 -9.80 -31.35 -12.74
C MET A 157 -11.08 -31.20 -11.89
N LYS A 158 -11.61 -32.33 -11.38
CA LYS A 158 -12.78 -32.32 -10.51
C LYS A 158 -12.54 -31.53 -9.22
N PHE A 159 -11.40 -31.73 -8.58
CA PHE A 159 -11.01 -31.05 -7.35
C PHE A 159 -10.86 -29.54 -7.56
N LEU A 160 -10.32 -29.11 -8.70
CA LEU A 160 -10.23 -27.70 -9.12
C LEU A 160 -11.55 -27.12 -9.64
N GLY A 161 -12.60 -27.94 -9.88
CA GLY A 161 -13.85 -27.49 -10.49
C GLY A 161 -13.74 -27.22 -11.99
N ILE A 162 -12.68 -27.69 -12.66
CA ILE A 162 -12.48 -27.53 -14.09
C ILE A 162 -13.33 -28.55 -14.85
N GLN A 163 -14.25 -28.03 -15.68
CA GLN A 163 -15.09 -28.87 -16.54
C GLN A 163 -14.35 -29.27 -17.81
N LYS A 164 -13.61 -28.31 -18.41
CA LYS A 164 -12.91 -28.50 -19.68
C LYS A 164 -11.68 -27.62 -19.79
N VAL A 165 -10.62 -28.17 -20.36
CA VAL A 165 -9.47 -27.40 -20.87
C VAL A 165 -9.75 -27.16 -22.36
N VAL A 166 -10.01 -25.93 -22.74
CA VAL A 166 -10.36 -25.54 -24.11
C VAL A 166 -9.09 -25.38 -24.95
N ALA A 167 -8.08 -24.73 -24.38
CA ALA A 167 -6.77 -24.54 -24.98
C ALA A 167 -5.67 -24.54 -23.93
N GLU A 168 -4.47 -25.01 -24.29
CA GLU A 168 -3.29 -24.94 -23.44
C GLU A 168 -2.79 -23.49 -23.29
N GLU A 169 -3.04 -22.67 -24.30
CA GLU A 169 -2.72 -21.24 -24.33
C GLU A 169 -3.73 -20.50 -25.19
N THR A 170 -4.18 -19.34 -24.73
CA THR A 170 -5.01 -18.40 -25.48
C THR A 170 -4.58 -16.96 -25.20
N HIS A 171 -4.66 -16.10 -26.22
CA HIS A 171 -4.36 -14.68 -26.07
C HIS A 171 -5.62 -13.90 -25.68
N LEU A 172 -5.49 -13.07 -24.65
CA LEU A 172 -6.57 -12.25 -24.13
C LEU A 172 -6.51 -10.82 -24.68
N ALA A 173 -7.68 -10.22 -24.87
CA ALA A 173 -7.84 -8.80 -25.19
C ALA A 173 -7.96 -7.93 -23.92
N GLY A 174 -7.93 -8.54 -22.75
CA GLY A 174 -8.02 -7.88 -21.46
C GLY A 174 -8.37 -8.86 -20.36
N VAL A 175 -8.53 -8.34 -19.15
CA VAL A 175 -9.01 -9.10 -17.99
C VAL A 175 -10.05 -8.30 -17.23
N LYS A 176 -10.97 -9.00 -16.58
CA LYS A 176 -11.99 -8.42 -15.73
C LYS A 176 -11.91 -9.05 -14.33
N LEU A 177 -11.72 -8.21 -13.33
CA LEU A 177 -11.80 -8.56 -11.92
C LEU A 177 -13.20 -8.20 -11.41
N PHE A 178 -13.89 -9.16 -10.81
CA PHE A 178 -15.19 -8.97 -10.17
C PHE A 178 -15.02 -8.52 -8.72
N GLU A 179 -16.06 -7.94 -8.16
CA GLU A 179 -16.14 -7.58 -6.75
C GLU A 179 -16.09 -8.81 -5.82
N GLY A 180 -15.76 -8.59 -4.55
CA GLY A 180 -15.82 -9.57 -3.47
C GLY A 180 -14.48 -10.19 -3.09
N LEU A 181 -13.50 -10.31 -4.00
CA LEU A 181 -12.17 -10.83 -3.64
C LEU A 181 -11.23 -9.73 -3.13
N LEU A 182 -11.03 -8.69 -3.93
CA LEU A 182 -10.24 -7.51 -3.56
C LEU A 182 -11.18 -6.31 -3.33
N LEU A 183 -10.79 -5.42 -2.43
CA LEU A 183 -11.47 -4.14 -2.21
C LEU A 183 -11.32 -3.22 -3.43
N GLY A 184 -12.19 -2.22 -3.53
CA GLY A 184 -12.20 -1.21 -4.61
C GLY A 184 -13.12 -1.56 -5.77
N GLY A 185 -13.97 -2.60 -5.62
CA GLY A 185 -15.02 -2.97 -6.57
C GLY A 185 -14.51 -3.59 -7.87
N GLU A 186 -15.42 -3.72 -8.83
CA GLU A 186 -15.17 -4.33 -10.14
C GLU A 186 -14.28 -3.44 -11.02
N VAL A 187 -13.34 -4.06 -11.77
CA VAL A 187 -12.47 -3.36 -12.71
C VAL A 187 -12.22 -4.19 -13.97
N THR A 188 -12.09 -3.49 -15.10
CA THR A 188 -11.78 -4.10 -16.40
C THR A 188 -10.53 -3.45 -16.99
N TYR A 189 -9.55 -4.27 -17.34
CA TYR A 189 -8.31 -3.88 -17.99
C TYR A 189 -8.34 -4.34 -19.45
N ASN A 190 -8.51 -3.41 -20.38
CA ASN A 190 -8.59 -3.71 -21.81
C ASN A 190 -7.28 -3.41 -22.51
N THR A 191 -6.95 -4.23 -23.52
CA THR A 191 -5.87 -3.89 -24.44
C THR A 191 -6.28 -2.73 -25.35
N SER A 192 -5.37 -1.78 -25.56
CA SER A 192 -5.58 -0.65 -26.44
C SER A 192 -4.63 -0.72 -27.65
N LYS A 193 -5.02 -0.10 -28.77
CA LYS A 193 -4.14 0.09 -29.93
C LYS A 193 -3.28 1.34 -29.81
N ASP A 194 -3.57 2.21 -28.86
CA ASP A 194 -2.79 3.41 -28.59
C ASP A 194 -1.41 3.05 -28.04
N LYS A 195 -0.35 3.69 -28.54
CA LYS A 195 1.02 3.41 -28.13
C LYS A 195 1.31 3.83 -26.69
N GLU A 196 0.70 4.91 -26.21
CA GLU A 196 0.87 5.39 -24.85
C GLU A 196 0.10 4.50 -23.85
N GLU A 197 -1.09 4.06 -24.24
CA GLU A 197 -1.86 3.11 -23.47
C GLU A 197 -1.23 1.71 -23.43
N LYS A 198 -0.48 1.31 -24.48
CA LYS A 198 0.22 0.02 -24.49
C LYS A 198 1.31 -0.09 -23.42
N LYS A 199 1.92 1.01 -23.01
CA LYS A 199 2.90 1.01 -21.92
C LYS A 199 2.29 0.62 -20.57
N ARG A 200 0.97 0.77 -20.41
CA ARG A 200 0.22 0.39 -19.21
C ARG A 200 -0.25 -1.05 -19.19
N GLN A 201 -0.17 -1.74 -20.34
CA GLN A 201 -0.71 -3.08 -20.56
C GLN A 201 0.36 -4.14 -20.29
N ASP A 202 0.72 -4.28 -19.04
CA ASP A 202 1.81 -5.14 -18.58
C ASP A 202 1.32 -6.44 -17.92
N LEU A 203 0.00 -6.72 -17.98
CA LEU A 203 -0.54 -7.99 -17.49
C LEU A 203 -0.21 -9.13 -18.45
N GLU A 204 -0.03 -10.33 -17.89
CA GLU A 204 0.08 -11.54 -18.67
C GLU A 204 -1.24 -11.81 -19.40
N LEU A 205 -1.20 -11.78 -20.73
CA LEU A 205 -2.37 -11.95 -21.58
C LEU A 205 -2.37 -13.28 -22.35
N ASN A 206 -1.38 -14.15 -22.12
CA ASN A 206 -1.33 -15.49 -22.68
C ASN A 206 -1.54 -16.50 -21.54
N VAL A 207 -2.70 -17.08 -21.47
CA VAL A 207 -3.11 -17.95 -20.37
C VAL A 207 -3.77 -19.22 -20.89
N PRO A 208 -3.75 -20.34 -20.13
CA PRO A 208 -4.60 -21.49 -20.41
C PRO A 208 -6.08 -21.12 -20.38
N TRP A 209 -6.87 -21.72 -21.24
CA TRP A 209 -8.31 -21.53 -21.23
C TRP A 209 -9.00 -22.67 -20.49
N TYR A 210 -9.38 -22.40 -19.25
CA TYR A 210 -10.21 -23.29 -18.44
C TYR A 210 -11.66 -22.80 -18.46
N GLN A 211 -12.59 -23.74 -18.70
CA GLN A 211 -14.01 -23.59 -18.39
C GLN A 211 -14.30 -24.32 -17.08
N VAL A 212 -14.95 -23.61 -16.16
CA VAL A 212 -15.24 -24.13 -14.82
C VAL A 212 -16.71 -24.54 -14.71
N GLY A 213 -17.01 -25.43 -13.77
CA GLY A 213 -18.35 -25.98 -13.58
C GLY A 213 -19.29 -25.08 -12.77
N SER A 214 -20.57 -25.40 -12.76
CA SER A 214 -21.64 -24.61 -12.08
C SER A 214 -21.48 -24.51 -10.55
N GLY A 215 -20.61 -25.29 -9.93
CA GLY A 215 -20.31 -25.21 -8.48
C GLY A 215 -19.20 -24.23 -8.13
N THR A 216 -18.67 -23.48 -9.12
CA THR A 216 -17.57 -22.56 -8.93
C THR A 216 -18.03 -21.09 -8.84
N LYS A 217 -17.31 -20.29 -8.04
CA LYS A 217 -17.42 -18.82 -8.06
C LYS A 217 -16.18 -18.25 -8.72
N THR A 218 -16.36 -17.46 -9.76
CA THR A 218 -15.28 -16.84 -10.52
C THR A 218 -15.07 -15.41 -10.06
N TYR A 219 -13.80 -15.03 -9.83
CA TYR A 219 -13.39 -13.69 -9.38
C TYR A 219 -12.65 -12.91 -10.47
N MET A 220 -12.01 -13.60 -11.42
CA MET A 220 -11.31 -12.96 -12.52
C MET A 220 -11.42 -13.79 -13.79
N VAL A 221 -11.73 -13.13 -14.91
CA VAL A 221 -11.82 -13.74 -16.24
C VAL A 221 -10.97 -13.02 -17.26
N GLY A 222 -10.52 -13.76 -18.26
CA GLY A 222 -9.92 -13.22 -19.48
C GLY A 222 -10.98 -12.80 -20.47
N LEU A 223 -10.79 -11.67 -21.10
CA LEU A 223 -11.64 -11.17 -22.18
C LEU A 223 -11.04 -11.59 -23.53
N LEU A 224 -11.86 -12.12 -24.42
CA LEU A 224 -11.44 -12.55 -25.74
C LEU A 224 -11.61 -11.42 -26.76
N ASP A 225 -10.81 -11.42 -27.82
CA ASP A 225 -11.01 -10.53 -28.95
C ASP A 225 -12.30 -10.86 -29.72
N GLU A 226 -12.79 -9.92 -30.56
CA GLU A 226 -14.04 -10.06 -31.30
C GLU A 226 -14.08 -11.30 -32.21
N LYS A 227 -12.92 -11.82 -32.66
CA LYS A 227 -12.87 -12.99 -33.54
C LYS A 227 -12.99 -14.29 -32.75
N THR A 228 -12.22 -14.39 -31.67
CA THR A 228 -12.15 -15.59 -30.83
C THR A 228 -13.41 -15.68 -29.95
N GLY A 229 -13.95 -14.55 -29.48
CA GLY A 229 -15.09 -14.47 -28.59
C GLY A 229 -16.47 -14.50 -29.27
N LYS A 230 -16.56 -14.52 -30.62
CA LYS A 230 -17.84 -14.34 -31.35
C LYS A 230 -18.98 -15.30 -31.00
N ASN A 231 -18.66 -16.49 -30.49
CA ASN A 231 -19.66 -17.50 -30.10
C ASN A 231 -19.38 -18.06 -28.70
N VAL A 232 -18.72 -17.29 -27.85
CA VAL A 232 -18.39 -17.69 -26.48
C VAL A 232 -19.35 -16.96 -25.55
N GLU A 233 -20.09 -17.71 -24.75
CA GLU A 233 -20.94 -17.15 -23.70
C GLU A 233 -20.08 -16.62 -22.56
N ASN A 234 -20.59 -15.66 -21.78
CA ASN A 234 -19.85 -15.06 -20.66
C ASN A 234 -19.40 -16.11 -19.62
N GLU A 235 -20.17 -17.16 -19.45
CA GLU A 235 -19.89 -18.28 -18.52
C GLU A 235 -18.70 -19.15 -18.99
N ASP A 236 -18.39 -19.09 -20.29
CA ASP A 236 -17.36 -19.89 -20.95
C ASP A 236 -16.04 -19.15 -21.13
N LEU A 237 -15.93 -17.90 -20.67
CA LEU A 237 -14.71 -17.10 -20.78
C LEU A 237 -13.54 -17.78 -20.03
N PRO A 238 -12.28 -17.57 -20.47
CA PRO A 238 -11.11 -18.07 -19.77
C PRO A 238 -11.09 -17.63 -18.31
N THR A 239 -11.17 -18.58 -17.38
CA THR A 239 -11.19 -18.27 -15.95
C THR A 239 -9.76 -18.16 -15.42
N ILE A 240 -9.46 -17.06 -14.69
CA ILE A 240 -8.13 -16.74 -14.16
C ILE A 240 -8.05 -17.00 -12.66
N ILE A 241 -9.03 -16.51 -11.89
CA ILE A 241 -9.10 -16.74 -10.44
C ILE A 241 -10.51 -17.22 -10.10
N TRP A 242 -10.60 -18.38 -9.43
CA TRP A 242 -11.89 -18.94 -9.02
C TRP A 242 -11.79 -19.75 -7.74
N ARG A 243 -12.96 -20.04 -7.16
CA ARG A 243 -13.17 -20.95 -6.04
C ARG A 243 -14.09 -22.09 -6.47
N ASN A 244 -13.71 -23.31 -6.21
CA ASN A 244 -14.57 -24.48 -6.23
C ASN A 244 -15.05 -24.77 -4.80
N GLY A 245 -16.37 -24.74 -4.57
CA GLY A 245 -16.97 -25.16 -3.31
C GLY A 245 -17.21 -26.66 -3.33
N ILE A 246 -16.56 -27.40 -2.44
CA ILE A 246 -16.69 -28.85 -2.30
C ILE A 246 -17.06 -29.13 -0.85
N ASP A 247 -18.13 -29.90 -0.62
CA ASP A 247 -18.60 -30.27 0.71
C ASP A 247 -18.64 -29.07 1.70
N TYR A 248 -17.71 -29.01 2.65
CA TYR A 248 -17.60 -27.94 3.65
C TYR A 248 -16.35 -27.06 3.45
N GLY A 249 -15.52 -27.35 2.45
CA GLY A 249 -14.28 -26.66 2.20
C GLY A 249 -14.29 -25.79 0.94
N SER A 250 -13.15 -25.21 0.66
CA SER A 250 -12.95 -24.32 -0.48
C SER A 250 -11.61 -24.60 -1.15
N VAL A 251 -11.63 -24.74 -2.48
CA VAL A 251 -10.44 -24.91 -3.30
C VAL A 251 -10.31 -23.71 -4.23
N PHE A 252 -9.28 -22.90 -4.04
CA PHE A 252 -8.99 -21.75 -4.90
C PHE A 252 -7.92 -22.12 -5.92
N ALA A 253 -8.05 -21.57 -7.12
CA ALA A 253 -7.06 -21.70 -8.17
C ALA A 253 -6.76 -20.35 -8.81
N VAL A 254 -5.49 -20.15 -9.15
CA VAL A 254 -4.97 -18.95 -9.80
C VAL A 254 -4.20 -19.35 -11.06
N VAL A 255 -4.41 -18.63 -12.13
CA VAL A 255 -3.65 -18.73 -13.39
C VAL A 255 -2.79 -17.48 -13.52
N GLY A 256 -1.51 -17.63 -13.88
CA GLY A 256 -0.57 -16.51 -13.98
C GLY A 256 0.16 -16.19 -12.67
N ASP A 257 0.93 -15.12 -12.68
CA ASP A 257 1.94 -14.80 -11.67
C ASP A 257 1.45 -13.94 -10.49
N TYR A 258 0.14 -13.80 -10.32
CA TYR A 258 -0.50 -12.93 -9.29
C TYR A 258 -0.14 -13.27 -7.84
N MET A 259 0.46 -14.43 -7.59
CA MET A 259 0.86 -14.88 -6.24
C MET A 259 2.36 -14.76 -5.97
N LYS A 260 3.14 -14.16 -6.88
CA LYS A 260 4.61 -14.12 -6.79
C LYS A 260 5.19 -12.84 -6.20
N ASP A 261 4.38 -11.81 -6.05
CA ASP A 261 4.76 -10.52 -5.45
C ASP A 261 3.77 -10.06 -4.38
N SER A 262 3.78 -8.78 -4.04
CA SER A 262 2.84 -8.19 -3.07
C SER A 262 1.37 -8.26 -3.49
N THR A 263 1.07 -8.63 -4.74
CA THR A 263 -0.29 -8.93 -5.19
C THR A 263 -0.88 -10.14 -4.46
N ALA A 264 -0.06 -11.06 -3.96
CA ALA A 264 -0.51 -12.19 -3.16
C ALA A 264 -1.20 -11.79 -1.85
N LEU A 265 -0.82 -10.67 -1.24
CA LEU A 265 -1.26 -10.28 0.11
C LEU A 265 -2.78 -10.21 0.23
N GLY A 266 -3.43 -9.34 -0.51
CA GLY A 266 -4.87 -9.19 -0.49
C GLY A 266 -5.62 -10.34 -1.15
N LEU A 267 -5.00 -11.02 -2.14
CA LEU A 267 -5.58 -12.22 -2.71
C LEU A 267 -5.71 -13.34 -1.67
N LEU A 268 -4.77 -13.46 -0.73
CA LEU A 268 -4.85 -14.43 0.36
C LEU A 268 -5.88 -14.03 1.41
N ASP A 269 -5.92 -12.76 1.83
CA ASP A 269 -6.97 -12.29 2.75
C ASP A 269 -8.36 -12.35 2.10
N GLY A 270 -8.49 -12.01 0.82
CA GLY A 270 -9.73 -12.15 0.08
C GLY A 270 -10.20 -13.60 -0.01
N LYS A 271 -9.28 -14.56 -0.25
CA LYS A 271 -9.63 -15.99 -0.27
C LYS A 271 -10.09 -16.48 1.11
N ARG A 272 -9.46 -15.98 2.19
CA ARG A 272 -9.94 -16.27 3.56
C ARG A 272 -11.34 -15.71 3.78
N ALA A 273 -11.55 -14.45 3.43
CA ALA A 273 -12.85 -13.81 3.57
C ALA A 273 -13.94 -14.57 2.80
N GLU A 274 -13.66 -14.99 1.59
CA GLU A 274 -14.61 -15.75 0.76
C GLU A 274 -14.89 -17.19 1.25
N ALA A 275 -13.96 -17.79 2.01
CA ALA A 275 -14.10 -19.16 2.50
C ALA A 275 -14.73 -19.24 3.89
N LEU A 276 -14.58 -18.22 4.72
CA LEU A 276 -15.02 -18.18 6.11
C LEU A 276 -16.29 -17.32 6.26
N GLN A 277 -17.08 -17.59 7.29
CA GLN A 277 -18.31 -16.83 7.55
C GLN A 277 -18.02 -15.36 7.84
N TYR A 278 -16.92 -15.07 8.50
CA TYR A 278 -16.40 -13.73 8.72
C TYR A 278 -14.89 -13.79 8.86
N THR A 279 -14.23 -12.67 8.61
CA THR A 279 -12.80 -12.48 8.92
C THR A 279 -12.59 -11.10 9.51
N ILE A 280 -11.74 -11.02 10.54
CA ILE A 280 -11.19 -9.76 11.03
C ILE A 280 -9.67 -9.89 11.08
N TYR A 281 -8.96 -8.88 10.58
CA TYR A 281 -7.51 -8.89 10.48
C TYR A 281 -6.94 -7.48 10.59
N PRO A 282 -5.72 -7.32 11.16
CA PRO A 282 -5.13 -6.01 11.41
C PRO A 282 -4.63 -5.38 10.11
N ILE A 283 -4.67 -4.05 10.05
CA ILE A 283 -4.18 -3.23 8.95
C ILE A 283 -3.42 -2.00 9.46
N VAL A 284 -2.73 -1.32 8.56
CA VAL A 284 -2.04 -0.04 8.83
C VAL A 284 -3.01 1.15 8.80
N ASN A 285 -3.94 1.17 7.85
CA ASN A 285 -4.84 2.28 7.52
C ASN A 285 -4.09 3.58 7.23
N ALA A 286 -3.27 3.61 6.17
CA ALA A 286 -2.47 4.77 5.78
C ALA A 286 -2.36 4.90 4.27
N GLN A 287 -2.75 6.06 3.76
CA GLN A 287 -2.66 6.43 2.34
C GLN A 287 -1.63 7.54 2.20
N ASN A 288 -0.47 7.24 1.63
CA ASN A 288 0.63 8.17 1.49
C ASN A 288 0.77 8.66 0.05
N LEU A 289 1.12 9.93 -0.10
CA LEU A 289 1.57 10.53 -1.35
C LEU A 289 2.99 11.07 -1.14
N SER A 290 3.96 10.47 -1.81
CA SER A 290 5.38 10.81 -1.75
C SER A 290 5.81 11.57 -2.98
N MET A 291 6.12 12.86 -2.84
CA MET A 291 6.71 13.66 -3.91
C MET A 291 8.23 13.60 -3.78
N VAL A 292 8.88 12.86 -4.65
CA VAL A 292 10.33 12.65 -4.60
C VAL A 292 11.05 13.67 -5.48
N ASN A 293 12.25 14.09 -5.06
CA ASN A 293 13.07 15.10 -5.74
C ASN A 293 12.37 16.47 -5.91
N PHE A 294 11.52 16.82 -4.94
CA PHE A 294 10.76 18.07 -4.98
C PHE A 294 10.41 18.57 -3.57
N PRO A 295 10.49 19.89 -3.33
CA PRO A 295 11.01 20.93 -4.21
C PRO A 295 12.55 20.92 -4.35
N VAL A 296 13.03 21.56 -5.42
CA VAL A 296 14.46 21.74 -5.70
C VAL A 296 14.91 23.16 -5.35
N PHE A 297 16.17 23.32 -4.91
CA PHE A 297 16.70 24.62 -4.47
C PHE A 297 17.85 25.14 -5.34
N ALA A 298 18.38 24.31 -6.23
CA ALA A 298 19.42 24.68 -7.19
C ALA A 298 18.85 24.84 -8.60
N ASP A 299 19.33 25.82 -9.36
CA ASP A 299 18.94 26.02 -10.76
C ASP A 299 19.78 25.14 -11.71
N GLU A 300 19.82 23.83 -11.41
CA GLU A 300 20.48 22.83 -12.25
C GLU A 300 19.72 22.67 -13.58
N ASN A 301 20.42 22.22 -14.65
CA ASN A 301 19.84 22.07 -15.98
C ASN A 301 19.05 23.30 -16.50
N ASN A 302 19.43 24.49 -16.05
CA ASN A 302 18.67 25.72 -16.28
C ASN A 302 18.55 26.08 -17.76
N THR A 303 19.55 25.73 -18.58
CA THR A 303 19.53 25.98 -20.05
C THR A 303 18.36 25.29 -20.73
N GLU A 304 18.10 24.02 -20.40
CA GLU A 304 16.98 23.28 -21.00
C GLU A 304 15.64 23.78 -20.43
N MET A 305 15.57 24.07 -19.13
CA MET A 305 14.35 24.62 -18.51
C MET A 305 13.95 25.98 -19.08
N LEU A 306 14.90 26.89 -19.28
CA LEU A 306 14.65 28.17 -19.94
C LEU A 306 14.14 28.02 -21.37
N LYS A 307 14.66 27.05 -22.10
CA LYS A 307 14.23 26.74 -23.48
C LYS A 307 12.81 26.15 -23.51
N LEU A 308 12.46 25.27 -22.56
CA LEU A 308 11.15 24.62 -22.51
C LEU A 308 10.06 25.52 -21.92
N TYR A 309 10.37 26.24 -20.85
CA TYR A 309 9.38 26.93 -20.01
C TYR A 309 9.61 28.44 -19.89
N SER A 310 10.70 28.96 -20.45
CA SER A 310 11.12 30.38 -20.30
C SER A 310 11.30 30.81 -18.83
N GLN A 311 11.57 29.86 -17.96
CA GLN A 311 11.79 30.05 -16.51
C GLN A 311 12.95 29.16 -16.04
N SER A 312 13.56 29.54 -14.91
CA SER A 312 14.56 28.71 -14.23
C SER A 312 13.90 27.49 -13.58
N VAL A 313 14.70 26.49 -13.23
CA VAL A 313 14.25 25.27 -12.51
C VAL A 313 13.49 25.63 -11.25
N THR A 314 14.08 26.48 -10.38
CA THR A 314 13.42 26.92 -9.15
C THR A 314 12.19 27.80 -9.42
N GLY A 315 12.17 28.54 -10.54
CA GLY A 315 11.03 29.33 -10.98
C GLY A 315 9.84 28.48 -11.38
N ILE A 316 10.03 27.49 -12.28
CA ILE A 316 8.93 26.59 -12.68
C ILE A 316 8.42 25.77 -11.48
N ALA A 317 9.31 25.28 -10.62
CA ALA A 317 8.95 24.52 -9.43
C ALA A 317 8.02 25.35 -8.52
N ARG A 318 8.38 26.62 -8.26
CA ARG A 318 7.62 27.48 -7.35
C ARG A 318 6.35 28.05 -7.95
N ASP A 319 6.42 28.56 -9.20
CA ASP A 319 5.36 29.41 -9.76
C ASP A 319 4.34 28.62 -10.58
N ILE A 320 4.68 27.40 -11.02
CA ILE A 320 3.81 26.56 -11.86
C ILE A 320 3.50 25.23 -11.18
N MET A 321 4.54 24.45 -10.78
CA MET A 321 4.33 23.10 -10.29
C MET A 321 3.69 23.09 -8.91
N TRP A 322 4.22 23.83 -7.97
CA TRP A 322 3.73 23.85 -6.59
C TRP A 322 2.24 24.21 -6.49
N PRO A 323 1.73 25.31 -7.07
CA PRO A 323 0.29 25.63 -7.01
C PRO A 323 -0.59 24.55 -7.66
N ALA A 324 -0.12 23.95 -8.74
CA ALA A 324 -0.87 22.90 -9.43
C ALA A 324 -0.95 21.61 -8.60
N LEU A 325 0.14 21.21 -7.94
CA LEU A 325 0.18 20.07 -7.03
C LEU A 325 -0.75 20.26 -5.84
N ILE A 326 -0.65 21.41 -5.16
CA ILE A 326 -1.53 21.77 -4.05
C ILE A 326 -3.00 21.70 -4.46
N SER A 327 -3.36 22.25 -5.62
CA SER A 327 -4.74 22.19 -6.11
C SER A 327 -5.27 20.76 -6.33
N VAL A 328 -4.43 19.81 -6.69
CA VAL A 328 -4.84 18.41 -6.85
C VAL A 328 -4.97 17.74 -5.49
N VAL A 329 -4.01 17.96 -4.60
CA VAL A 329 -3.97 17.39 -3.25
C VAL A 329 -5.17 17.85 -2.41
N GLU A 330 -5.46 19.16 -2.41
CA GLU A 330 -6.62 19.73 -1.72
C GLU A 330 -7.96 19.17 -2.23
N LYS A 331 -8.11 19.03 -3.56
CA LYS A 331 -9.33 18.45 -4.14
C LYS A 331 -9.56 16.99 -3.79
N SER A 332 -8.47 16.28 -3.50
CA SER A 332 -8.49 14.86 -3.16
C SER A 332 -8.53 14.63 -1.65
N ASP A 333 -8.46 15.70 -0.83
CA ASP A 333 -8.35 15.63 0.63
C ASP A 333 -7.20 14.72 1.08
N MET A 334 -6.05 14.83 0.37
CA MET A 334 -4.87 14.02 0.63
C MET A 334 -3.82 14.82 1.39
N LYS A 335 -3.10 14.13 2.26
CA LYS A 335 -1.83 14.60 2.80
C LYS A 335 -0.69 14.16 1.89
N MET A 336 0.42 14.88 1.94
CA MET A 336 1.61 14.57 1.16
C MET A 336 2.88 14.72 1.99
N THR A 337 3.90 13.95 1.61
CA THR A 337 5.28 14.17 2.06
C THR A 337 6.14 14.55 0.86
N CYS A 338 6.81 15.70 0.94
CA CYS A 338 7.69 16.19 -0.11
C CYS A 338 9.14 15.92 0.27
N PHE A 339 9.83 15.04 -0.47
CA PHE A 339 11.25 14.78 -0.30
C PHE A 339 12.06 15.85 -1.01
N ILE A 340 12.43 16.86 -0.25
CA ILE A 340 13.17 18.00 -0.79
C ILE A 340 14.54 17.58 -1.32
N GLN A 341 14.92 18.22 -2.42
CA GLN A 341 16.19 17.98 -3.11
C GLN A 341 16.99 19.29 -3.12
N PRO A 342 17.91 19.51 -2.17
CA PRO A 342 18.73 20.73 -2.19
C PRO A 342 19.46 20.87 -3.53
N GLN A 343 20.19 19.84 -3.93
CA GLN A 343 20.90 19.74 -5.21
C GLN A 343 21.11 18.26 -5.56
N ALA A 344 21.04 17.92 -6.84
CA ALA A 344 21.30 16.57 -7.32
C ALA A 344 22.76 16.35 -7.75
N ASP A 345 23.38 17.35 -8.39
CA ASP A 345 24.75 17.31 -8.93
C ASP A 345 25.66 18.34 -8.22
N TYR A 346 26.35 17.92 -7.18
CA TYR A 346 27.31 18.77 -6.46
C TYR A 346 28.68 18.94 -7.17
N THR A 347 28.79 18.49 -8.40
CA THR A 347 30.03 18.64 -9.20
C THR A 347 30.03 19.87 -10.09
N ASP A 348 28.91 20.57 -10.21
CA ASP A 348 28.80 21.84 -10.92
C ASP A 348 29.04 23.04 -9.99
N ASP A 349 29.12 24.24 -10.57
CA ASP A 349 29.32 25.49 -9.82
C ASP A 349 27.99 26.14 -9.36
N ILE A 350 26.89 25.36 -9.36
CA ILE A 350 25.57 25.83 -8.95
C ILE A 350 25.37 25.50 -7.48
N GLU A 351 24.88 26.46 -6.71
CA GLU A 351 24.60 26.28 -5.28
C GLU A 351 23.10 26.38 -5.00
N PRO A 352 22.57 25.59 -4.05
CA PRO A 352 21.19 25.67 -3.61
C PRO A 352 20.91 26.98 -2.88
N LYS A 353 19.67 27.50 -3.01
CA LYS A 353 19.24 28.79 -2.45
C LYS A 353 18.35 28.59 -1.21
N SER A 354 18.78 29.05 -0.06
CA SER A 354 18.07 28.95 1.22
C SER A 354 16.69 29.63 1.22
N GLY A 355 16.55 30.76 0.52
CA GLY A 355 15.27 31.46 0.44
C GLY A 355 14.13 30.61 -0.16
N ASN A 356 14.45 29.67 -1.05
CA ASN A 356 13.49 28.71 -1.57
C ASN A 356 13.09 27.69 -0.50
N LEU A 357 14.04 27.22 0.30
CA LEU A 357 13.75 26.29 1.40
C LEU A 357 12.78 26.88 2.42
N GLU A 358 13.04 28.11 2.91
CA GLU A 358 12.14 28.80 3.85
C GLU A 358 10.72 28.96 3.28
N PHE A 359 10.63 29.30 2.00
CA PHE A 359 9.34 29.43 1.31
C PHE A 359 8.57 28.10 1.35
N TYR A 360 9.18 26.99 0.94
CA TYR A 360 8.49 25.70 0.86
C TYR A 360 8.17 25.13 2.24
N LEU A 361 9.05 25.23 3.23
CA LEU A 361 8.75 24.79 4.60
C LEU A 361 7.51 25.52 5.16
N LYS A 362 7.40 26.82 4.89
CA LYS A 362 6.20 27.58 5.27
C LYS A 362 4.95 27.08 4.55
N GLN A 363 5.02 26.87 3.25
CA GLN A 363 3.89 26.38 2.46
C GLN A 363 3.45 24.99 2.88
N MET A 364 4.39 24.06 3.10
CA MET A 364 4.10 22.70 3.58
C MET A 364 3.37 22.73 4.93
N LYS A 365 3.81 23.59 5.85
CA LYS A 365 3.13 23.75 7.14
C LYS A 365 1.69 24.25 6.97
N GLU A 366 1.44 25.20 6.05
CA GLU A 366 0.10 25.71 5.75
C GLU A 366 -0.81 24.62 5.15
N GLN A 367 -0.24 23.65 4.46
CA GLN A 367 -0.94 22.56 3.79
C GLN A 367 -0.97 21.24 4.61
N SER A 368 -0.51 21.26 5.85
CA SER A 368 -0.35 20.03 6.66
C SER A 368 0.46 18.94 5.96
N ALA A 369 1.40 19.36 5.10
CA ALA A 369 2.33 18.48 4.41
C ALA A 369 3.63 18.32 5.22
N GLU A 370 4.28 17.17 5.06
CA GLU A 370 5.57 16.88 5.67
C GLU A 370 6.71 17.15 4.69
N ALA A 371 7.85 17.64 5.22
CA ALA A 371 9.10 17.68 4.47
C ALA A 371 9.97 16.49 4.85
N GLY A 372 10.25 15.62 3.90
CA GLY A 372 11.32 14.62 3.94
C GLY A 372 12.56 15.10 3.20
N ILE A 373 13.61 14.29 3.16
CA ILE A 373 14.84 14.55 2.40
C ILE A 373 15.04 13.49 1.33
N SER A 374 15.31 13.92 0.08
CA SER A 374 15.72 13.01 -1.00
C SER A 374 17.24 12.84 -0.99
N LEU A 375 17.68 11.60 -0.94
CA LEU A 375 19.09 11.23 -1.01
C LEU A 375 19.49 10.73 -2.41
N GLU A 376 18.66 10.97 -3.41
CA GLU A 376 18.99 10.69 -4.80
C GLU A 376 20.02 11.68 -5.32
N TYR A 377 21.01 11.20 -6.04
CA TYR A 377 22.18 11.97 -6.47
C TYR A 377 22.57 11.69 -7.91
N GLN A 378 23.30 12.66 -8.49
CA GLN A 378 23.99 12.51 -9.78
C GLN A 378 25.49 12.72 -9.57
N LYS A 379 26.29 12.01 -10.37
CA LYS A 379 27.76 12.14 -10.42
C LYS A 379 28.51 12.05 -9.09
N LEU A 380 27.86 11.59 -8.02
CA LEU A 380 28.51 11.18 -6.78
C LEU A 380 28.72 9.67 -6.80
N ASP A 381 29.65 9.18 -5.99
CA ASP A 381 29.93 7.74 -5.94
C ASP A 381 28.90 6.98 -5.10
N LYS A 382 28.34 7.65 -4.07
CA LYS A 382 27.42 7.05 -3.09
C LYS A 382 26.53 8.07 -2.39
N ALA A 383 25.45 7.60 -1.79
CA ALA A 383 24.47 8.44 -1.11
C ALA A 383 25.04 9.15 0.14
N GLU A 384 26.00 8.55 0.86
CA GLU A 384 26.65 9.16 2.02
C GLU A 384 27.40 10.45 1.67
N ASP A 385 27.94 10.55 0.45
CA ASP A 385 28.57 11.80 -0.01
C ASP A 385 27.52 12.90 -0.18
N LYS A 386 26.32 12.55 -0.65
CA LYS A 386 25.19 13.48 -0.71
C LYS A 386 24.73 13.91 0.68
N VAL A 387 24.56 13.00 1.62
CA VAL A 387 24.22 13.33 3.02
C VAL A 387 25.20 14.35 3.60
N THR A 388 26.51 14.17 3.33
CA THR A 388 27.53 15.11 3.78
C THR A 388 27.32 16.50 3.18
N LYS A 389 27.07 16.60 1.88
CA LYS A 389 26.86 17.87 1.18
C LYS A 389 25.56 18.56 1.60
N ASP A 390 24.50 17.81 1.74
CA ASP A 390 23.22 18.35 2.22
C ASP A 390 23.37 18.85 3.68
N THR A 391 24.12 18.14 4.54
CA THR A 391 24.41 18.57 5.91
C THR A 391 25.14 19.91 5.92
N GLU A 392 26.19 20.06 5.10
CA GLU A 392 26.93 21.31 4.95
C GLU A 392 25.99 22.46 4.54
N PHE A 393 25.05 22.22 3.63
CA PHE A 393 24.08 23.24 3.22
C PHE A 393 23.17 23.66 4.37
N PHE A 394 22.55 22.72 5.09
CA PHE A 394 21.62 23.03 6.20
C PHE A 394 22.34 23.73 7.37
N GLU A 395 23.56 23.35 7.69
CA GLU A 395 24.36 23.97 8.74
C GLU A 395 24.75 25.41 8.37
N ASN A 396 25.22 25.65 7.15
CA ASN A 396 25.60 26.96 6.65
C ASN A 396 24.42 27.94 6.67
N GLU A 397 23.25 27.47 6.31
CA GLU A 397 22.02 28.27 6.29
C GLU A 397 21.37 28.39 7.68
N LYS A 398 21.90 27.73 8.70
CA LYS A 398 21.41 27.72 10.10
C LYS A 398 19.93 27.32 10.18
N ILE A 399 19.51 26.40 9.32
CA ILE A 399 18.14 25.88 9.31
C ILE A 399 18.08 24.67 10.22
N ASN A 400 17.40 24.83 11.33
CA ASN A 400 17.19 23.75 12.29
C ASN A 400 15.87 23.04 11.96
N TYR A 401 15.85 22.25 10.86
CA TYR A 401 14.74 21.41 10.49
C TYR A 401 15.11 19.94 10.72
N ARG A 402 14.16 19.16 11.26
CA ARG A 402 14.34 17.74 11.56
C ARG A 402 13.49 16.92 10.58
N PHE A 403 14.16 16.07 9.81
CA PHE A 403 13.49 15.18 8.85
C PHE A 403 13.03 13.90 9.53
N GLY A 404 11.73 13.60 9.50
CA GLY A 404 11.16 12.33 9.97
C GLY A 404 11.25 11.22 8.94
N ALA A 405 11.37 11.57 7.64
CA ALA A 405 11.41 10.64 6.51
C ALA A 405 12.55 10.98 5.54
N ALA A 406 13.18 9.95 4.97
CA ALA A 406 14.15 10.09 3.90
C ALA A 406 13.83 9.12 2.75
N PHE A 407 14.04 9.57 1.52
CA PHE A 407 13.94 8.74 0.31
C PHE A 407 15.33 8.38 -0.19
N ALA A 408 15.54 7.12 -0.54
CA ALA A 408 16.75 6.64 -1.20
C ALA A 408 16.41 5.48 -2.14
N LYS A 409 17.22 5.31 -3.19
CA LYS A 409 17.13 4.11 -4.02
C LYS A 409 17.49 2.87 -3.20
N GLU A 410 16.88 1.72 -3.47
CA GLU A 410 17.09 0.47 -2.73
C GLU A 410 18.59 0.13 -2.56
N LYS A 411 19.38 0.31 -3.61
CA LYS A 411 20.83 0.02 -3.61
C LYS A 411 21.62 0.80 -2.55
N ASP A 412 21.15 1.99 -2.16
CA ASP A 412 21.84 2.93 -1.28
C ASP A 412 21.42 2.78 0.19
N LEU A 413 20.32 2.08 0.48
CA LEU A 413 19.75 1.97 1.83
C LEU A 413 20.76 1.49 2.88
N LYS A 414 21.60 0.49 2.54
CA LYS A 414 22.58 -0.08 3.48
C LYS A 414 23.67 0.90 3.89
N GLY A 415 24.07 1.80 2.98
CA GLY A 415 25.04 2.85 3.26
C GLY A 415 24.49 3.89 4.22
N ILE A 416 23.28 4.32 3.99
CA ILE A 416 22.59 5.40 4.71
C ILE A 416 22.27 5.01 6.16
N LEU A 417 22.04 3.75 6.45
CA LEU A 417 21.60 3.28 7.77
C LEU A 417 22.48 3.79 8.93
N LYS A 418 23.78 3.90 8.72
CA LYS A 418 24.71 4.39 9.74
C LYS A 418 24.54 5.88 10.03
N ASP A 419 24.04 6.64 9.06
CA ASP A 419 23.85 8.08 9.17
C ASP A 419 22.51 8.43 9.86
N THR A 420 21.63 7.46 10.08
CA THR A 420 20.37 7.65 10.83
C THR A 420 20.57 7.73 12.35
N ASP A 421 21.79 7.53 12.85
CA ASP A 421 22.09 7.65 14.27
C ASP A 421 22.41 9.08 14.71
N SER A 422 22.72 9.99 13.79
CA SER A 422 23.09 11.38 14.12
C SER A 422 23.06 12.29 12.90
N GLY A 423 23.25 13.60 13.10
CA GLY A 423 23.34 14.61 12.05
C GLY A 423 22.00 14.85 11.34
N LEU A 424 22.04 15.11 10.04
CA LEU A 424 20.87 15.44 9.20
C LEU A 424 19.78 14.37 9.25
N LEU A 425 20.16 13.11 9.37
CA LEU A 425 19.24 11.97 9.37
C LEU A 425 18.95 11.42 10.78
N GLY A 426 19.46 12.06 11.84
CA GLY A 426 19.34 11.55 13.22
C GLY A 426 17.90 11.41 13.74
N ASP A 427 16.95 12.15 13.19
CA ASP A 427 15.53 12.07 13.55
C ASP A 427 14.70 11.27 12.53
N VAL A 428 15.33 10.72 11.47
CA VAL A 428 14.62 9.90 10.48
C VAL A 428 14.11 8.61 11.12
N GLY A 429 12.82 8.50 11.21
CA GLY A 429 12.11 7.33 11.74
C GLY A 429 11.65 6.36 10.67
N THR A 430 11.65 6.78 9.40
CA THR A 430 11.27 5.94 8.27
C THR A 430 12.09 6.25 7.02
N LEU A 431 12.48 5.19 6.31
CA LEU A 431 13.05 5.26 4.97
C LEU A 431 11.99 4.88 3.93
N VAL A 432 12.04 5.54 2.79
CA VAL A 432 11.22 5.22 1.63
C VAL A 432 12.13 4.80 0.49
N CYS A 433 11.78 3.75 -0.23
CA CYS A 433 12.51 3.31 -1.42
C CYS A 433 11.58 2.95 -2.56
N ASP A 434 12.15 2.80 -3.75
CA ASP A 434 11.44 2.31 -4.94
C ASP A 434 10.79 0.96 -4.65
N TYR A 435 9.72 0.65 -5.41
CA TYR A 435 9.16 -0.69 -5.42
C TYR A 435 10.14 -1.68 -6.05
N THR A 436 10.34 -2.77 -5.34
CA THR A 436 10.94 -3.98 -5.91
C THR A 436 10.18 -5.20 -5.38
N GLU A 437 10.09 -6.26 -6.17
CA GLU A 437 9.39 -7.50 -5.78
C GLU A 437 9.99 -8.14 -4.53
N ASN A 438 11.27 -7.87 -4.29
CA ASN A 438 12.04 -8.44 -3.17
C ASN A 438 11.93 -7.64 -1.87
N GLN A 439 11.30 -6.46 -1.88
CA GLN A 439 11.13 -5.67 -0.66
C GLN A 439 9.75 -5.91 -0.01
N PRO A 440 9.66 -5.98 1.32
CA PRO A 440 8.37 -5.95 2.00
C PRO A 440 7.69 -4.59 1.80
N VAL A 441 6.37 -4.56 1.78
CA VAL A 441 5.60 -3.30 1.66
C VAL A 441 5.91 -2.37 2.82
N VAL A 442 5.87 -2.90 4.04
CA VAL A 442 6.24 -2.21 5.28
C VAL A 442 7.03 -3.16 6.17
N SER A 443 8.08 -2.68 6.82
CA SER A 443 8.90 -3.49 7.73
C SER A 443 9.72 -2.62 8.66
N TYR A 444 10.35 -3.22 9.66
CA TYR A 444 11.50 -2.61 10.31
C TYR A 444 12.73 -2.77 9.41
N TYR A 445 13.47 -1.68 9.21
CA TYR A 445 14.75 -1.66 8.53
C TYR A 445 15.92 -1.79 9.51
N SER A 446 15.75 -1.21 10.70
CA SER A 446 16.62 -1.38 11.89
C SER A 446 15.74 -1.34 13.14
N ASP A 447 16.33 -1.49 14.32
CA ASP A 447 15.59 -1.43 15.60
C ASP A 447 14.80 -0.12 15.77
N SER A 448 15.21 0.96 15.12
CA SER A 448 14.60 2.28 15.28
C SER A 448 14.02 2.90 14.02
N VAL A 449 14.24 2.31 12.83
CA VAL A 449 13.85 2.86 11.54
C VAL A 449 12.97 1.87 10.79
N THR A 450 11.82 2.31 10.31
CA THR A 450 10.96 1.51 9.43
C THR A 450 11.30 1.74 7.96
N LEU A 451 10.92 0.79 7.11
CA LEU A 451 10.94 0.90 5.66
C LEU A 451 9.50 0.93 5.14
N GLN A 452 9.19 1.93 4.34
CA GLN A 452 7.94 2.08 3.61
C GLN A 452 8.22 2.04 2.11
N THR A 453 7.92 0.91 1.47
CA THR A 453 8.17 0.76 0.04
C THR A 453 7.09 1.48 -0.76
N VAL A 454 7.48 2.12 -1.87
CA VAL A 454 6.54 2.65 -2.85
C VAL A 454 5.67 1.52 -3.40
N THR A 455 4.37 1.72 -3.46
CA THR A 455 3.42 0.72 -3.97
C THR A 455 3.03 0.96 -5.42
N SER A 456 3.17 2.19 -5.89
CA SER A 456 2.80 2.58 -7.26
C SER A 456 3.51 3.84 -7.71
N ASP A 457 3.85 3.89 -9.01
CA ASP A 457 4.28 5.10 -9.69
C ASP A 457 3.05 5.92 -10.12
N GLY A 458 2.86 7.09 -9.51
CA GLY A 458 1.73 7.97 -9.80
C GLY A 458 1.80 8.65 -11.17
N MET A 459 2.97 8.62 -11.84
CA MET A 459 3.17 9.19 -13.18
C MET A 459 3.02 8.13 -14.28
N ASN A 460 3.50 6.91 -14.05
CA ASN A 460 3.58 5.83 -15.03
C ASN A 460 2.82 4.58 -14.56
N TYR A 461 1.58 4.76 -14.20
CA TYR A 461 0.72 3.76 -13.64
C TYR A 461 0.33 2.65 -14.62
N ALA A 462 0.69 1.41 -14.32
CA ALA A 462 0.41 0.23 -15.11
C ALA A 462 -0.75 -0.60 -14.56
N TYR A 463 -1.25 -1.59 -15.30
CA TYR A 463 -2.33 -2.47 -14.86
C TYR A 463 -1.90 -3.40 -13.71
N SER A 464 -0.65 -3.88 -13.76
CA SER A 464 -0.07 -4.66 -12.65
C SER A 464 0.01 -3.83 -11.36
N ASP A 465 0.36 -2.53 -11.48
CA ASP A 465 0.37 -1.61 -10.35
C ASP A 465 -1.03 -1.48 -9.72
N ASP A 466 -2.09 -1.38 -10.54
CA ASP A 466 -3.46 -1.27 -10.03
C ASP A 466 -3.89 -2.53 -9.26
N ILE A 467 -3.67 -3.71 -9.82
CA ILE A 467 -4.01 -4.98 -9.16
C ILE A 467 -3.21 -5.14 -7.86
N ARG A 468 -1.90 -4.87 -7.91
CA ARG A 468 -1.02 -4.95 -6.74
C ARG A 468 -1.47 -4.02 -5.63
N MET A 469 -1.82 -2.78 -5.98
CA MET A 469 -2.28 -1.83 -5.00
C MET A 469 -3.62 -2.19 -4.39
N ARG A 470 -4.61 -2.61 -5.20
CA ARG A 470 -5.89 -3.13 -4.68
C ARG A 470 -5.65 -4.28 -3.70
N SER A 471 -4.68 -5.13 -4.01
CA SER A 471 -4.29 -6.22 -3.14
C SER A 471 -3.65 -5.74 -1.84
N ILE A 472 -2.69 -4.81 -1.91
CA ILE A 472 -2.06 -4.21 -0.73
C ILE A 472 -3.10 -3.46 0.12
N GLN A 473 -4.03 -2.72 -0.50
CA GLN A 473 -5.13 -2.07 0.19
C GLN A 473 -6.02 -3.08 0.92
N THR A 474 -6.36 -4.18 0.25
CA THR A 474 -7.18 -5.24 0.86
C THR A 474 -6.51 -5.84 2.09
N ALA A 475 -5.19 -6.07 2.05
CA ALA A 475 -4.47 -6.72 3.15
C ALA A 475 -4.02 -5.76 4.25
N LEU A 476 -3.65 -4.54 3.92
CA LEU A 476 -2.97 -3.62 4.83
C LEU A 476 -3.67 -2.26 4.99
N GLY A 477 -4.68 -1.95 4.17
CA GLY A 477 -5.23 -0.60 4.12
C GLY A 477 -4.14 0.45 3.85
N TYR A 478 -3.13 0.11 3.07
CA TYR A 478 -1.91 0.91 2.90
C TYR A 478 -1.60 1.17 1.44
N THR A 479 -1.18 2.40 1.14
CA THR A 479 -0.50 2.75 -0.11
C THR A 479 0.59 3.79 0.13
N ASN A 480 1.56 3.80 -0.79
CA ASN A 480 2.52 4.87 -0.94
C ASN A 480 2.69 5.14 -2.45
N VAL A 481 1.96 6.13 -2.94
CA VAL A 481 2.03 6.56 -4.35
C VAL A 481 3.19 7.53 -4.50
N MET A 482 4.13 7.22 -5.37
CA MET A 482 5.29 8.08 -5.65
C MET A 482 5.05 8.97 -6.86
N LEU A 483 5.43 10.23 -6.74
CA LEU A 483 5.61 11.17 -7.83
C LEU A 483 7.08 11.57 -7.87
N ASP A 484 7.86 10.93 -8.74
CA ASP A 484 9.24 11.32 -8.95
C ASP A 484 9.30 12.50 -9.92
N MET A 485 9.79 13.65 -9.44
CA MET A 485 9.90 14.88 -10.21
C MET A 485 11.21 14.99 -10.98
N TYR A 486 12.08 14.01 -10.86
CA TYR A 486 13.40 14.02 -11.48
C TYR A 486 13.33 14.23 -13.00
N ASP A 487 12.54 13.42 -13.70
CA ASP A 487 12.45 13.45 -15.16
C ASP A 487 11.89 14.79 -15.68
N ILE A 488 11.11 15.51 -14.87
CA ILE A 488 10.58 16.83 -15.25
C ILE A 488 11.72 17.86 -15.32
N PHE A 489 12.68 17.78 -14.40
CA PHE A 489 13.83 18.69 -14.37
C PHE A 489 14.95 18.27 -15.30
N TRP A 490 14.98 16.96 -15.69
CA TRP A 490 15.95 16.37 -16.58
C TRP A 490 15.29 15.63 -17.77
N PRO A 491 14.39 16.28 -18.52
CA PRO A 491 13.55 15.62 -19.51
C PRO A 491 14.37 15.03 -20.65
N GLN A 492 14.13 13.77 -20.96
CA GLN A 492 14.72 13.06 -22.09
C GLN A 492 13.75 13.02 -23.29
N GLU A 493 12.44 12.99 -23.01
CA GLU A 493 11.37 12.90 -23.99
C GLU A 493 10.34 14.02 -23.79
N LYS A 494 9.42 14.17 -24.77
CA LYS A 494 8.29 15.12 -24.63
C LYS A 494 7.30 14.71 -23.56
N THR A 495 7.24 13.42 -23.26
CA THR A 495 6.38 12.85 -22.21
C THR A 495 6.80 13.22 -20.81
N ASP A 496 8.06 13.60 -20.61
CA ASP A 496 8.61 14.02 -19.31
C ASP A 496 8.31 15.47 -18.98
N ARG A 497 7.64 16.20 -19.88
CA ARG A 497 7.26 17.58 -19.65
C ARG A 497 6.14 17.69 -18.61
N TRP A 498 6.23 18.72 -17.80
CA TRP A 498 5.28 19.02 -16.74
C TRP A 498 3.80 18.93 -17.16
N GLU A 499 3.44 19.51 -18.31
CA GLU A 499 2.05 19.51 -18.78
C GLU A 499 1.49 18.12 -19.06
N VAL A 500 2.35 17.17 -19.46
CA VAL A 500 1.98 15.77 -19.68
C VAL A 500 1.89 15.05 -18.37
N MET A 501 2.92 15.21 -17.52
CA MET A 501 3.01 14.54 -16.22
C MET A 501 1.89 14.98 -15.29
N GLN A 502 1.57 16.29 -15.25
CA GLN A 502 0.46 16.83 -14.46
C GLN A 502 -0.89 16.19 -14.83
N LYS A 503 -1.15 16.01 -16.12
CA LYS A 503 -2.40 15.38 -16.58
C LYS A 503 -2.47 13.91 -16.15
N ARG A 504 -1.36 13.16 -16.32
CA ARG A 504 -1.26 11.77 -15.90
C ARG A 504 -1.47 11.64 -14.40
N PHE A 505 -0.73 12.39 -13.60
CA PHE A 505 -0.85 12.42 -12.17
C PHE A 505 -2.29 12.72 -11.71
N SER A 506 -2.89 13.82 -12.19
CA SER A 506 -4.25 14.20 -11.81
C SER A 506 -5.27 13.12 -12.16
N SER A 507 -5.14 12.48 -13.33
CA SER A 507 -6.02 11.40 -13.75
C SER A 507 -5.83 10.15 -12.90
N ASN A 508 -4.59 9.75 -12.67
CA ASN A 508 -4.27 8.54 -11.91
C ASN A 508 -4.71 8.67 -10.46
N LEU A 509 -4.38 9.78 -9.80
CA LEU A 509 -4.75 10.04 -8.42
C LEU A 509 -6.28 10.02 -8.23
N LEU A 510 -7.03 10.71 -9.08
CA LEU A 510 -8.49 10.74 -8.98
C LEU A 510 -9.13 9.37 -9.20
N THR A 511 -8.63 8.60 -10.17
CA THR A 511 -9.12 7.23 -10.44
C THR A 511 -8.91 6.30 -9.24
N TYR A 512 -7.77 6.43 -8.62
CA TYR A 512 -7.25 5.63 -7.52
C TYR A 512 -7.92 5.93 -6.21
N TRP A 513 -7.81 7.20 -5.79
CA TRP A 513 -8.28 7.71 -4.51
C TRP A 513 -9.79 7.55 -4.34
N LYS A 514 -10.53 7.65 -5.43
CA LYS A 514 -11.99 7.49 -5.40
C LYS A 514 -12.46 6.16 -4.79
N ASN A 515 -11.73 5.08 -5.04
CA ASN A 515 -12.12 3.75 -4.61
C ASN A 515 -11.65 3.42 -3.18
N PHE A 516 -10.72 4.21 -2.64
CA PHE A 516 -10.08 3.93 -1.34
C PHE A 516 -10.10 5.13 -0.39
N ARG A 517 -10.96 6.11 -0.65
CA ARG A 517 -11.08 7.35 0.12
C ARG A 517 -11.50 7.16 1.59
N ASP A 518 -12.03 5.98 1.93
CA ASP A 518 -12.45 5.66 3.29
C ASP A 518 -11.28 5.25 4.19
N PHE A 519 -10.10 5.00 3.59
CA PHE A 519 -8.85 4.87 4.32
C PHE A 519 -8.23 6.26 4.58
N ASP A 520 -7.55 6.41 5.72
CA ASP A 520 -7.02 7.69 6.14
C ASP A 520 -5.83 8.13 5.28
N SER A 521 -5.86 9.38 4.81
CA SER A 521 -4.68 10.02 4.24
C SER A 521 -3.70 10.43 5.33
N THR A 522 -2.43 10.07 5.16
CA THR A 522 -1.37 10.29 6.14
C THR A 522 -0.12 10.91 5.52
N THR A 523 0.65 11.62 6.34
CA THR A 523 2.07 11.86 6.04
C THR A 523 2.87 10.60 6.37
N LEU A 524 4.13 10.52 5.93
CA LEU A 524 4.96 9.34 6.20
C LEU A 524 5.32 9.19 7.68
N SER A 525 5.44 10.27 8.44
CA SER A 525 5.63 10.19 9.89
C SER A 525 4.38 9.70 10.62
N GLU A 526 3.18 10.13 10.21
CA GLU A 526 1.92 9.60 10.74
C GLU A 526 1.77 8.12 10.37
N SER A 527 2.07 7.76 9.12
CA SER A 527 2.09 6.38 8.65
C SER A 527 3.10 5.51 9.41
N ASN A 528 4.30 6.04 9.68
CA ASN A 528 5.33 5.36 10.47
C ASN A 528 4.82 4.96 11.87
N ALA A 529 4.11 5.85 12.56
CA ALA A 529 3.51 5.55 13.86
C ALA A 529 2.53 4.38 13.77
N ARG A 530 1.65 4.39 12.76
CA ARG A 530 0.68 3.31 12.51
C ARG A 530 1.34 1.98 12.12
N ILE A 531 2.40 2.04 11.30
CA ILE A 531 3.17 0.85 10.91
C ILE A 531 3.82 0.21 12.13
N ARG A 532 4.39 1.00 13.05
CA ARG A 532 4.98 0.48 14.29
C ARG A 532 3.94 -0.22 15.14
N THR A 533 2.77 0.40 15.35
CA THR A 533 1.64 -0.23 16.03
C THR A 533 1.26 -1.54 15.33
N PHE A 534 1.06 -1.52 14.00
CA PHE A 534 0.69 -2.70 13.22
C PHE A 534 1.74 -3.83 13.29
N LEU A 535 3.03 -3.53 13.14
CA LEU A 535 4.08 -4.55 13.15
C LEU A 535 4.21 -5.22 14.52
N ASN A 536 4.04 -4.46 15.62
CA ASN A 536 4.16 -4.94 16.99
C ASN A 536 2.84 -5.50 17.55
N LEU A 537 1.75 -5.37 16.82
CA LEU A 537 0.42 -5.76 17.27
C LEU A 537 0.29 -7.27 17.47
N ALA A 538 -0.27 -7.64 18.62
CA ALA A 538 -0.86 -8.94 18.86
C ALA A 538 -2.37 -8.79 19.06
N TYR A 539 -3.16 -9.75 18.60
CA TYR A 539 -4.61 -9.73 18.72
C TYR A 539 -5.20 -11.13 18.81
N SER A 540 -6.39 -11.20 19.34
CA SER A 540 -7.23 -12.41 19.29
C SER A 540 -8.66 -12.04 18.95
N GLN A 541 -9.40 -12.98 18.43
CA GLN A 541 -10.82 -12.84 18.15
C GLN A 541 -11.59 -14.09 18.55
N SER A 542 -12.81 -13.89 18.99
CA SER A 542 -13.78 -14.97 19.21
C SER A 542 -15.16 -14.49 18.78
N ARG A 543 -16.03 -15.42 18.41
CA ARG A 543 -17.43 -15.12 18.11
C ARG A 543 -18.33 -16.01 18.95
N GLU A 544 -19.28 -15.40 19.65
CA GLU A 544 -20.37 -16.06 20.34
C GLU A 544 -21.68 -15.55 19.76
N ASP A 545 -22.46 -16.45 19.16
CA ASP A 545 -23.66 -16.14 18.42
C ASP A 545 -23.44 -15.04 17.37
N ASN A 546 -23.99 -13.87 17.55
CA ASN A 546 -23.87 -12.72 16.66
C ASN A 546 -22.91 -11.63 17.18
N THR A 547 -22.12 -11.93 18.21
CA THR A 547 -21.17 -10.98 18.79
C THR A 547 -19.73 -11.44 18.58
N ILE A 548 -18.93 -10.61 17.91
CA ILE A 548 -17.48 -10.77 17.77
C ILE A 548 -16.81 -10.00 18.91
N THR A 549 -15.93 -10.66 19.65
CA THR A 549 -15.05 -10.03 20.62
C THR A 549 -13.63 -9.98 20.05
N LEU A 550 -13.13 -8.78 19.82
CA LEU A 550 -11.76 -8.52 19.40
C LEU A 550 -10.95 -8.01 20.59
N GLN A 551 -9.83 -8.65 20.87
CA GLN A 551 -8.86 -8.18 21.87
C GLN A 551 -7.56 -7.83 21.16
N THR A 552 -6.96 -6.71 21.53
CA THR A 552 -5.73 -6.18 20.92
C THR A 552 -4.73 -5.74 21.99
N SER A 553 -3.43 -5.90 21.70
CA SER A 553 -2.37 -5.48 22.61
C SER A 553 -2.25 -3.95 22.74
N GLU A 554 -2.76 -3.20 21.75
CA GLU A 554 -2.65 -1.74 21.72
C GLU A 554 -3.97 -1.11 21.25
N ALA A 555 -4.46 -0.11 21.99
CA ALA A 555 -5.57 0.74 21.56
C ALA A 555 -5.13 1.63 20.36
N GLY A 556 -6.10 2.08 19.57
CA GLY A 556 -5.83 2.84 18.33
C GLY A 556 -5.40 1.97 17.15
N SER A 557 -5.52 0.64 17.28
CA SER A 557 -5.21 -0.30 16.20
C SER A 557 -6.35 -0.40 15.19
N TRP A 558 -6.01 -0.65 13.94
CA TRP A 558 -6.95 -0.72 12.84
C TRP A 558 -7.11 -2.13 12.30
N PHE A 559 -8.35 -2.47 11.91
CA PHE A 559 -8.70 -3.78 11.37
C PHE A 559 -9.67 -3.63 10.20
N ILE A 560 -9.71 -4.63 9.33
CA ILE A 560 -10.80 -4.84 8.39
C ILE A 560 -11.62 -6.03 8.89
N LEU A 561 -12.94 -5.83 9.02
CA LEU A 561 -13.93 -6.89 9.21
C LEU A 561 -14.62 -7.14 7.88
N ARG A 562 -14.64 -8.40 7.44
CA ARG A 562 -15.44 -8.84 6.29
C ARG A 562 -16.46 -9.85 6.74
N THR A 563 -17.69 -9.69 6.27
CA THR A 563 -18.85 -10.53 6.60
C THR A 563 -19.49 -11.10 5.33
N HIS A 564 -20.55 -11.87 5.48
CA HIS A 564 -21.36 -12.37 4.37
C HIS A 564 -22.84 -12.19 4.70
N GLY A 565 -23.44 -11.08 4.23
CA GLY A 565 -24.85 -10.76 4.46
C GLY A 565 -25.19 -10.40 5.90
N GLU A 566 -24.18 -10.03 6.69
CA GLU A 566 -24.35 -9.50 8.04
C GLU A 566 -23.81 -8.06 8.09
N GLU A 567 -24.50 -7.18 8.78
CA GLU A 567 -24.07 -5.80 9.03
C GLU A 567 -23.83 -5.55 10.51
N ILE A 568 -23.02 -4.52 10.83
CA ILE A 568 -22.77 -4.13 12.22
C ILE A 568 -24.01 -3.44 12.76
N ASP A 569 -24.60 -4.02 13.83
CA ASP A 569 -25.69 -3.42 14.58
C ASP A 569 -25.21 -2.46 15.66
N GLU A 570 -24.17 -2.86 16.39
CA GLU A 570 -23.58 -2.08 17.48
C GLU A 570 -22.09 -2.41 17.63
N ILE A 571 -21.29 -1.42 18.00
CA ILE A 571 -19.89 -1.58 18.37
C ILE A 571 -19.62 -0.90 19.70
N ASP A 572 -18.89 -1.56 20.60
CA ASP A 572 -18.45 -1.06 21.90
C ASP A 572 -16.94 -1.18 22.02
N GLY A 573 -16.27 -0.13 22.52
CA GLY A 573 -14.81 -0.04 22.62
C GLY A 573 -14.11 0.32 21.31
N GLY A 574 -14.83 0.76 20.29
CA GLY A 574 -14.27 1.15 19.00
C GLY A 574 -15.25 1.88 18.11
N SER A 575 -14.79 2.22 16.91
CA SER A 575 -15.60 2.84 15.85
C SER A 575 -15.51 2.04 14.54
N GLN A 576 -16.47 2.25 13.65
CA GLN A 576 -16.53 1.56 12.37
C GLN A 576 -16.91 2.50 11.22
N THR A 577 -16.43 2.18 10.02
CA THR A 577 -16.82 2.79 8.76
C THR A 577 -17.02 1.70 7.72
N GLU A 578 -18.15 1.68 7.02
CA GLU A 578 -18.37 0.76 5.90
C GLU A 578 -17.52 1.21 4.71
N ILE A 579 -16.68 0.31 4.18
CA ILE A 579 -15.80 0.58 3.03
C ILE A 579 -16.50 0.18 1.74
N GLU A 580 -17.11 -0.99 1.75
CA GLU A 580 -17.96 -1.52 0.68
C GLU A 580 -18.91 -2.58 1.28
N ALA A 581 -19.83 -3.11 0.49
CA ALA A 581 -20.74 -4.15 0.95
C ALA A 581 -19.99 -5.31 1.63
N ASP A 582 -20.42 -5.67 2.85
CA ASP A 582 -19.81 -6.72 3.67
C ASP A 582 -18.35 -6.44 4.10
N ALA A 583 -17.88 -5.20 4.04
CA ALA A 583 -16.51 -4.82 4.46
C ALA A 583 -16.51 -3.53 5.30
N TYR A 584 -15.93 -3.62 6.49
CA TYR A 584 -15.91 -2.54 7.47
C TYR A 584 -14.48 -2.26 7.95
N LEU A 585 -14.14 -0.99 8.02
CA LEU A 585 -12.94 -0.49 8.70
C LEU A 585 -13.27 -0.34 10.19
N ILE A 586 -12.50 -0.96 11.05
CA ILE A 586 -12.69 -0.95 12.50
C ILE A 586 -11.47 -0.26 13.15
N CYS A 587 -11.73 0.75 13.97
CA CYS A 587 -10.73 1.30 14.89
C CYS A 587 -10.99 0.73 16.29
N ALA A 588 -10.03 0.02 16.85
CA ALA A 588 -10.08 -0.45 18.23
C ALA A 588 -9.61 0.69 19.15
N GLU A 589 -10.56 1.50 19.64
CA GLU A 589 -10.26 2.63 20.55
C GLU A 589 -9.86 2.14 21.95
N ASP A 590 -10.37 0.96 22.33
CA ASP A 590 -9.98 0.22 23.54
C ASP A 590 -9.26 -1.09 23.18
N THR A 591 -8.61 -1.72 24.15
CA THR A 591 -7.96 -3.02 23.97
C THR A 591 -8.95 -4.19 23.85
N THR A 592 -10.24 -3.95 24.07
CA THR A 592 -11.31 -4.92 23.86
C THR A 592 -12.46 -4.26 23.14
N VAL A 593 -12.80 -4.79 21.96
CA VAL A 593 -13.89 -4.30 21.12
C VAL A 593 -14.93 -5.40 20.97
N LYS A 594 -16.20 -5.06 21.19
CA LYS A 594 -17.34 -5.96 20.96
C LYS A 594 -18.14 -5.46 19.77
N ILE A 595 -18.31 -6.31 18.77
CA ILE A 595 -19.01 -6.00 17.52
C ILE A 595 -20.22 -6.93 17.44
N ARG A 596 -21.43 -6.37 17.56
CA ARG A 596 -22.66 -7.11 17.37
C ARG A 596 -23.11 -7.02 15.92
N LEU A 597 -23.38 -8.17 15.32
CA LEU A 597 -23.85 -8.30 13.96
C LEU A 597 -25.36 -8.59 13.93
N LYS A 598 -26.00 -8.22 12.84
CA LYS A 598 -27.37 -8.60 12.48
C LYS A 598 -27.41 -8.98 11.00
N GLU A 599 -28.39 -9.82 10.61
CA GLU A 599 -28.62 -10.14 9.20
C GLU A 599 -29.01 -8.87 8.44
N GLN A 600 -28.43 -8.68 7.24
CA GLN A 600 -28.83 -7.59 6.36
C GLN A 600 -30.27 -7.77 5.91
N GLU A 601 -31.08 -6.71 6.02
CA GLU A 601 -32.40 -6.69 5.42
C GLU A 601 -32.27 -6.61 3.90
N LEU A 602 -32.49 -7.72 3.20
CA LEU A 602 -32.56 -7.74 1.74
C LEU A 602 -33.85 -6.99 1.30
N TYR A 603 -33.70 -5.72 0.97
CA TYR A 603 -34.75 -4.96 0.31
C TYR A 603 -34.94 -5.48 -1.12
N TYR A 604 -35.86 -6.45 -1.30
CA TYR A 604 -36.36 -6.76 -2.62
C TYR A 604 -37.19 -5.56 -3.13
N ASP A 605 -36.61 -4.79 -4.05
CA ASP A 605 -37.38 -3.75 -4.77
C ASP A 605 -38.42 -4.43 -5.66
N THR A 606 -39.63 -4.63 -5.10
CA THR A 606 -40.78 -5.22 -5.79
C THR A 606 -41.34 -4.34 -6.91
N ARG A 607 -40.69 -3.20 -7.25
CA ARG A 607 -41.14 -2.26 -8.27
C ARG A 607 -40.55 -2.50 -9.66
N LYS A 608 -39.74 -3.56 -9.85
CA LYS A 608 -39.23 -3.98 -11.16
C LYS A 608 -39.79 -5.35 -11.56
N ASN A 609 -41.12 -5.44 -11.75
CA ASN A 609 -41.81 -6.46 -12.55
C ASN A 609 -42.73 -5.78 -13.54
#